data_aaa85887d88ed7f6be5e629b23bb2549
#
_entry.id   aaa85887d88ed7f6be5e629b23bb2549
#
_cell.length_a   1.000
_cell.length_b   1.000
_cell.length_c   1.000
_cell.angle_alpha   90.00
_cell.angle_beta   90.00
_cell.angle_gamma   90.00
#
_symmetry.space_group_name_H-M   'P 1'
#
loop_
_entity.id
_entity.type
_entity.pdbx_description
1 polymer ?
#
loop_
_entity_poly.entity_id
_entity_poly.type
_entity_poly.pdbx_seq_one_letter_code
_entity_poly.pdbx_strand_id
1 'polypeptide(L)'
;PEILPPEELWATPNGQVLDLHPASRTVFDLNRERLATVCPEPKPIRSADERAAHVARVRADVREVLGVRDADGLPIYPRIITESEVDGFACEKVFFFTEPGITVTATIVHPREGVAARRTDIALFENGTSDIPDRREWMDERLADGVRLCVFDARGIGAVRTRTFN
;
A
#
# COMPACT_ATOMS: atom_id res chain seq x y z
N PRO A 1 27.59 -32.87 -6.65
CA PRO A 1 26.99 -32.61 -7.95
C PRO A 1 27.60 -31.33 -8.53
N GLU A 2 28.04 -31.43 -9.77
CA GLU A 2 28.57 -30.28 -10.51
C GLU A 2 27.40 -29.40 -10.91
N ILE A 3 27.51 -28.10 -10.62
CA ILE A 3 26.49 -27.12 -11.03
C ILE A 3 26.91 -26.58 -12.39
N LEU A 4 26.12 -26.87 -13.41
CA LEU A 4 26.37 -26.37 -14.77
C LEU A 4 26.19 -24.86 -14.83
N PRO A 5 26.99 -24.13 -15.64
CA PRO A 5 26.77 -22.74 -15.92
C PRO A 5 25.36 -22.50 -16.52
N PRO A 6 24.69 -21.40 -16.21
CA PRO A 6 23.35 -21.09 -16.74
C PRO A 6 23.27 -21.18 -18.28
N GLU A 7 24.32 -20.79 -18.97
CA GLU A 7 24.41 -20.78 -20.44
C GLU A 7 24.30 -22.18 -21.06
N GLU A 8 24.77 -23.21 -20.36
CA GLU A 8 24.66 -24.60 -20.81
C GLU A 8 23.22 -25.17 -20.68
N LEU A 9 22.38 -24.46 -19.92
CA LEU A 9 20.98 -24.81 -19.72
C LEU A 9 20.03 -24.09 -20.67
N TRP A 10 20.53 -23.18 -21.48
CA TRP A 10 19.69 -22.42 -22.39
C TRP A 10 19.12 -23.29 -23.52
N ALA A 11 17.81 -23.20 -23.72
CA ALA A 11 17.14 -23.91 -24.82
C ALA A 11 17.33 -23.22 -26.19
N THR A 12 17.88 -21.97 -26.20
CA THR A 12 18.16 -21.19 -27.39
C THR A 12 19.58 -20.63 -27.31
N PRO A 13 20.24 -20.27 -28.43
CA PRO A 13 21.65 -19.86 -28.44
C PRO A 13 22.01 -18.68 -27.54
N ASN A 14 21.06 -17.80 -27.26
CA ASN A 14 21.24 -16.61 -26.43
C ASN A 14 20.31 -16.56 -25.21
N GLY A 15 19.62 -17.66 -24.91
CA GLY A 15 18.66 -17.74 -23.81
C GLY A 15 17.32 -17.04 -24.09
N GLN A 16 17.15 -16.42 -25.27
CA GLN A 16 15.95 -15.66 -25.62
C GLN A 16 15.10 -16.42 -26.65
N VAL A 17 13.94 -16.90 -26.23
CA VAL A 17 13.04 -17.69 -27.09
C VAL A 17 12.49 -16.82 -28.24
N LEU A 18 12.16 -15.56 -27.97
CA LEU A 18 11.58 -14.65 -28.97
C LEU A 18 12.54 -14.31 -30.12
N ASP A 19 13.85 -14.31 -29.88
CA ASP A 19 14.86 -14.06 -30.91
C ASP A 19 14.90 -15.19 -31.93
N LEU A 20 14.74 -16.43 -31.47
CA LEU A 20 14.71 -17.60 -32.33
C LEU A 20 13.32 -17.86 -32.92
N HIS A 21 12.29 -17.56 -32.16
CA HIS A 21 10.89 -17.80 -32.51
C HIS A 21 10.07 -16.52 -32.35
N PRO A 22 10.21 -15.51 -33.23
CA PRO A 22 9.53 -14.21 -33.08
C PRO A 22 8.00 -14.28 -33.15
N ALA A 23 7.45 -15.41 -33.64
CA ALA A 23 6.01 -15.64 -33.62
C ALA A 23 5.50 -16.24 -32.28
N SER A 24 6.38 -16.52 -31.34
CA SER A 24 6.00 -17.01 -30.01
C SER A 24 5.25 -15.91 -29.26
N ARG A 25 4.27 -16.34 -28.47
CA ARG A 25 3.51 -15.43 -27.60
C ARG A 25 4.05 -15.49 -26.17
N THR A 26 4.21 -14.32 -25.58
CA THR A 26 4.57 -14.19 -24.16
C THR A 26 3.31 -14.32 -23.29
N VAL A 27 3.53 -14.50 -21.98
CA VAL A 27 2.43 -14.41 -21.00
C VAL A 27 1.73 -13.05 -21.09
N PHE A 28 2.47 -11.98 -21.38
CA PHE A 28 1.90 -10.65 -21.57
C PHE A 28 0.93 -10.61 -22.77
N ASP A 29 1.28 -11.22 -23.90
CA ASP A 29 0.40 -11.28 -25.08
C ASP A 29 -0.86 -12.06 -24.80
N LEU A 30 -0.75 -13.20 -24.11
CA LEU A 30 -1.88 -14.01 -23.69
C LEU A 30 -2.80 -13.25 -22.73
N ASN A 31 -2.22 -12.52 -21.77
CA ASN A 31 -2.98 -11.71 -20.84
C ASN A 31 -3.71 -10.55 -21.56
N ARG A 32 -3.05 -9.91 -22.53
CA ARG A 32 -3.64 -8.84 -23.34
C ARG A 32 -4.82 -9.35 -24.18
N GLU A 33 -4.68 -10.51 -24.82
CA GLU A 33 -5.76 -11.15 -25.55
C GLU A 33 -6.93 -11.51 -24.63
N ARG A 34 -6.62 -12.07 -23.46
CA ARG A 34 -7.64 -12.37 -22.45
C ARG A 34 -8.33 -11.11 -21.95
N LEU A 35 -7.58 -10.04 -21.69
CA LEU A 35 -8.13 -8.77 -21.24
C LEU A 35 -9.16 -8.23 -22.25
N ALA A 36 -8.88 -8.28 -23.54
CA ALA A 36 -9.79 -7.83 -24.57
C ALA A 36 -11.14 -8.58 -24.55
N THR A 37 -11.16 -9.82 -24.05
CA THR A 37 -12.40 -10.61 -23.94
C THR A 37 -13.19 -10.40 -22.65
N VAL A 38 -12.49 -10.05 -21.54
CA VAL A 38 -13.11 -9.97 -20.21
C VAL A 38 -13.30 -8.54 -19.70
N CYS A 39 -12.61 -7.56 -20.31
CA CYS A 39 -12.72 -6.15 -19.95
C CYS A 39 -13.45 -5.42 -21.08
N PRO A 40 -14.75 -5.19 -20.97
CA PRO A 40 -15.49 -4.43 -21.96
C PRO A 40 -15.02 -2.97 -21.96
N GLU A 41 -15.13 -2.32 -23.11
CA GLU A 41 -14.83 -0.89 -23.21
C GLU A 41 -15.66 -0.07 -22.20
N PRO A 42 -15.04 0.90 -21.53
CA PRO A 42 -15.75 1.76 -20.59
C PRO A 42 -16.90 2.51 -21.29
N LYS A 43 -18.09 2.38 -20.76
CA LYS A 43 -19.25 3.14 -21.25
C LYS A 43 -19.19 4.57 -20.70
N PRO A 44 -19.44 5.61 -21.52
CA PRO A 44 -19.48 6.98 -21.04
C PRO A 44 -20.65 7.15 -20.05
N ILE A 45 -20.37 7.79 -18.92
CA ILE A 45 -21.37 8.12 -17.90
C ILE A 45 -21.98 9.47 -18.25
N ARG A 46 -23.29 9.52 -18.46
CA ARG A 46 -24.00 10.71 -18.98
C ARG A 46 -24.91 11.39 -17.99
N SER A 47 -25.19 10.77 -16.84
CA SER A 47 -26.07 11.33 -15.81
C SER A 47 -25.50 11.12 -14.39
N ALA A 48 -26.04 11.87 -13.43
CA ALA A 48 -25.71 11.73 -12.02
C ALA A 48 -26.11 10.34 -11.48
N ASP A 49 -27.25 9.82 -11.94
CA ASP A 49 -27.77 8.51 -11.53
C ASP A 49 -26.89 7.38 -12.07
N GLU A 50 -26.47 7.45 -13.36
CA GLU A 50 -25.52 6.50 -13.93
C GLU A 50 -24.18 6.52 -13.18
N ARG A 51 -23.72 7.71 -12.76
CA ARG A 51 -22.50 7.83 -11.96
C ARG A 51 -22.68 7.20 -10.57
N ALA A 52 -23.79 7.44 -9.90
CA ALA A 52 -24.07 6.84 -8.60
C ALA A 52 -24.13 5.31 -8.69
N ALA A 53 -24.84 4.78 -9.68
CA ALA A 53 -24.92 3.34 -9.92
C ALA A 53 -23.55 2.73 -10.25
N HIS A 54 -22.75 3.39 -11.09
CA HIS A 54 -21.39 2.95 -11.42
C HIS A 54 -20.50 2.91 -10.17
N VAL A 55 -20.49 3.97 -9.34
CA VAL A 55 -19.70 4.03 -8.11
C VAL A 55 -20.14 2.95 -7.13
N ALA A 56 -21.44 2.73 -6.96
CA ALA A 56 -21.95 1.68 -6.08
C ALA A 56 -21.48 0.27 -6.52
N ARG A 57 -21.57 -0.02 -7.82
CA ARG A 57 -21.09 -1.28 -8.38
C ARG A 57 -19.58 -1.45 -8.19
N VAL A 58 -18.77 -0.46 -8.61
CA VAL A 58 -17.30 -0.54 -8.47
C VAL A 58 -16.88 -0.72 -7.00
N ARG A 59 -17.56 -0.05 -6.06
CA ARG A 59 -17.30 -0.27 -4.63
C ARG A 59 -17.61 -1.70 -4.20
N ALA A 60 -18.72 -2.27 -4.66
CA ALA A 60 -19.07 -3.65 -4.34
C ALA A 60 -18.02 -4.62 -4.91
N ASP A 61 -17.67 -4.46 -6.19
CA ASP A 61 -16.68 -5.30 -6.87
C ASP A 61 -15.30 -5.23 -6.19
N VAL A 62 -14.85 -4.02 -5.82
CA VAL A 62 -13.58 -3.80 -5.11
C VAL A 62 -13.61 -4.45 -3.72
N ARG A 63 -14.72 -4.31 -2.97
CA ARG A 63 -14.86 -4.94 -1.65
C ARG A 63 -14.81 -6.46 -1.74
N GLU A 64 -15.47 -7.03 -2.74
CA GLU A 64 -15.47 -8.47 -2.99
C GLU A 64 -14.08 -8.98 -3.34
N VAL A 65 -13.42 -8.36 -4.34
CA VAL A 65 -12.08 -8.78 -4.81
C VAL A 65 -11.01 -8.64 -3.73
N LEU A 66 -11.06 -7.56 -2.94
CA LEU A 66 -10.10 -7.33 -1.85
C LEU A 66 -10.48 -8.05 -0.56
N GLY A 67 -11.63 -8.71 -0.49
CA GLY A 67 -12.11 -9.37 0.72
C GLY A 67 -12.33 -8.38 1.88
N VAL A 68 -12.69 -7.12 1.57
CA VAL A 68 -12.91 -6.10 2.59
C VAL A 68 -14.12 -6.47 3.43
N ARG A 69 -13.90 -6.68 4.72
CA ARG A 69 -14.95 -6.93 5.71
C ARG A 69 -15.34 -5.63 6.37
N ASP A 70 -16.62 -5.51 6.72
CA ASP A 70 -17.05 -4.39 7.55
C ASP A 70 -16.48 -4.57 8.96
N ALA A 71 -15.77 -3.54 9.40
CA ALA A 71 -15.14 -3.51 10.73
C ALA A 71 -16.08 -2.93 11.80
N ASP A 72 -17.40 -2.87 11.50
CA ASP A 72 -18.39 -2.29 12.38
C ASP A 72 -18.40 -3.01 13.73
N GLY A 73 -18.05 -2.25 14.77
CA GLY A 73 -18.02 -2.74 16.15
C GLY A 73 -16.77 -3.52 16.56
N LEU A 74 -15.74 -3.62 15.73
CA LEU A 74 -14.46 -4.16 16.18
C LEU A 74 -13.72 -3.12 17.04
N PRO A 75 -13.48 -3.43 18.33
CA PRO A 75 -12.71 -2.53 19.17
C PRO A 75 -11.24 -2.54 18.73
N ILE A 76 -10.73 -1.37 18.39
CA ILE A 76 -9.34 -1.23 17.89
C ILE A 76 -8.28 -1.29 19.01
N TYR A 77 -8.66 -1.07 20.28
CA TYR A 77 -7.78 -1.11 21.46
C TYR A 77 -6.44 -0.40 21.26
N PRO A 78 -6.42 0.90 20.94
CA PRO A 78 -5.16 1.60 20.69
C PRO A 78 -4.30 1.64 21.96
N ARG A 79 -3.02 1.40 21.80
CA ARG A 79 -2.02 1.45 22.88
C ARG A 79 -0.82 2.23 22.43
N ILE A 80 -0.38 3.18 23.24
CA ILE A 80 0.90 3.86 23.05
C ILE A 80 2.01 2.90 23.49
N ILE A 81 2.98 2.66 22.61
CA ILE A 81 4.17 1.84 22.88
C ILE A 81 5.27 2.72 23.45
N THR A 82 5.47 3.88 22.83
CA THR A 82 6.56 4.80 23.14
C THR A 82 6.15 6.22 22.78
N GLU A 83 6.52 7.15 23.66
CA GLU A 83 6.52 8.58 23.40
C GLU A 83 7.97 9.03 23.26
N SER A 84 8.25 9.88 22.30
CA SER A 84 9.59 10.39 22.02
C SER A 84 9.51 11.78 21.40
N GLU A 85 10.62 12.50 21.45
CA GLU A 85 10.79 13.71 20.68
C GLU A 85 11.84 13.47 19.59
N VAL A 86 11.52 13.81 18.36
CA VAL A 86 12.40 13.68 17.21
C VAL A 86 12.43 15.02 16.47
N ASP A 87 13.58 15.66 16.44
CA ASP A 87 13.82 16.95 15.76
C ASP A 87 12.84 18.07 16.17
N GLY A 88 12.48 18.11 17.45
CA GLY A 88 11.57 19.08 18.02
C GLY A 88 10.09 18.80 17.74
N PHE A 89 9.74 17.57 17.32
CA PHE A 89 8.37 17.10 17.19
C PHE A 89 8.10 16.01 18.22
N ALA A 90 7.00 16.14 18.95
CA ALA A 90 6.51 15.07 19.79
C ALA A 90 5.94 13.94 18.93
N CYS A 91 6.41 12.72 19.17
CA CYS A 91 6.05 11.53 18.43
C CYS A 91 5.49 10.45 19.37
N GLU A 92 4.40 9.82 18.98
CA GLU A 92 3.85 8.67 19.67
C GLU A 92 3.88 7.46 18.72
N LYS A 93 4.48 6.35 19.16
CA LYS A 93 4.27 5.05 18.50
C LYS A 93 3.08 4.37 19.12
N VAL A 94 2.13 3.99 18.28
CA VAL A 94 0.92 3.29 18.70
C VAL A 94 0.77 1.96 17.97
N PHE A 95 0.12 1.00 18.61
CA PHE A 95 -0.40 -0.18 17.93
C PHE A 95 -1.89 -0.32 18.20
N PHE A 96 -2.57 -1.00 17.32
CA PHE A 96 -3.97 -1.34 17.45
C PHE A 96 -4.35 -2.54 16.59
N PHE A 97 -5.56 -3.06 16.78
CA PHE A 97 -6.05 -4.19 16.01
C PHE A 97 -6.98 -3.71 14.92
N THR A 98 -6.75 -4.14 13.68
CA THR A 98 -7.66 -3.90 12.55
C THR A 98 -8.61 -5.05 12.31
N GLU A 99 -8.21 -6.24 12.75
CA GLU A 99 -8.99 -7.47 12.69
C GLU A 99 -8.57 -8.37 13.87
N PRO A 100 -9.35 -9.38 14.25
CA PRO A 100 -8.94 -10.32 15.28
C PRO A 100 -7.57 -10.95 14.98
N GLY A 101 -6.61 -10.74 15.88
CA GLY A 101 -5.24 -11.25 15.72
C GLY A 101 -4.35 -10.48 14.73
N ILE A 102 -4.84 -9.43 14.09
CA ILE A 102 -4.05 -8.60 13.18
C ILE A 102 -3.70 -7.28 13.85
N THR A 103 -2.43 -7.16 14.24
CA THR A 103 -1.87 -5.94 14.80
C THR A 103 -1.27 -5.07 13.70
N VAL A 104 -1.51 -3.79 13.78
CA VAL A 104 -0.87 -2.76 12.95
C VAL A 104 -0.29 -1.68 13.85
N THR A 105 0.65 -0.92 13.31
CA THR A 105 1.30 0.17 14.02
C THR A 105 1.15 1.49 13.29
N ALA A 106 1.32 2.58 14.02
CA ALA A 106 1.43 3.91 13.45
C ALA A 106 2.38 4.76 14.27
N THR A 107 2.99 5.73 13.62
CA THR A 107 3.68 6.84 14.30
C THR A 107 2.83 8.09 14.15
N ILE A 108 2.41 8.64 15.28
CA ILE A 108 1.69 9.91 15.34
C ILE A 108 2.72 11.00 15.58
N VAL A 109 2.78 11.98 14.69
CA VAL A 109 3.68 13.14 14.82
C VAL A 109 2.83 14.37 15.05
N HIS A 110 3.11 15.07 16.13
CA HIS A 110 2.38 16.26 16.53
C HIS A 110 3.04 17.51 15.95
N PRO A 111 2.27 18.58 15.67
CA PRO A 111 2.82 19.89 15.40
C PRO A 111 3.75 20.34 16.52
N ARG A 112 4.62 21.32 16.24
CA ARG A 112 5.51 21.91 17.25
C ARG A 112 4.71 22.48 18.42
N GLU A 113 5.35 22.53 19.58
CA GLU A 113 4.76 23.16 20.77
C GLU A 113 4.25 24.58 20.46
N GLY A 114 3.06 24.90 20.95
CA GLY A 114 2.39 26.17 20.67
C GLY A 114 1.57 26.21 19.38
N VAL A 115 1.68 25.23 18.50
CA VAL A 115 0.85 25.10 17.29
C VAL A 115 -0.32 24.15 17.56
N ALA A 116 -1.54 24.69 17.59
CA ALA A 116 -2.74 23.87 17.77
C ALA A 116 -2.97 22.94 16.58
N ALA A 117 -3.17 21.65 16.83
CA ALA A 117 -3.54 20.72 15.80
C ALA A 117 -4.95 21.04 15.26
N ARG A 118 -5.06 21.35 13.96
CA ARG A 118 -6.31 21.68 13.29
C ARG A 118 -7.02 20.45 12.73
N ARG A 119 -6.23 19.44 12.31
CA ARG A 119 -6.72 18.19 11.76
C ARG A 119 -5.65 17.11 11.91
N THR A 120 -6.05 15.87 11.66
CA THR A 120 -5.12 14.73 11.55
C THR A 120 -5.20 14.16 10.12
N ASP A 121 -4.05 14.08 9.44
CA ASP A 121 -3.93 13.42 8.16
C ASP A 121 -3.36 12.02 8.38
N ILE A 122 -3.96 11.01 7.75
CA ILE A 122 -3.42 9.64 7.73
C ILE A 122 -2.54 9.52 6.49
N ALA A 123 -1.26 9.23 6.69
CA ALA A 123 -0.29 9.03 5.63
C ALA A 123 0.01 7.54 5.45
N LEU A 124 -0.17 7.06 4.22
CA LEU A 124 0.17 5.71 3.80
C LEU A 124 1.36 5.81 2.84
N PHE A 125 2.53 5.43 3.30
CA PHE A 125 3.73 5.37 2.49
C PHE A 125 3.97 3.93 2.02
N GLU A 126 4.73 3.77 0.95
CA GLU A 126 5.00 2.46 0.35
C GLU A 126 5.65 1.48 1.34
N ASN A 127 6.62 1.96 2.13
CA ASN A 127 7.27 1.18 3.18
C ASN A 127 6.82 1.59 4.60
N GLY A 128 5.67 2.24 4.72
CA GLY A 128 5.10 2.69 6.00
C GLY A 128 6.01 3.66 6.75
N THR A 129 6.14 3.48 8.05
CA THR A 129 6.96 4.35 8.92
C THR A 129 8.45 4.34 8.57
N SER A 130 8.93 3.36 7.80
CA SER A 130 10.32 3.32 7.32
C SER A 130 10.65 4.45 6.34
N ASP A 131 9.66 5.02 5.66
CA ASP A 131 9.84 6.11 4.71
C ASP A 131 9.83 7.51 5.37
N ILE A 132 9.61 7.59 6.69
CA ILE A 132 9.57 8.87 7.42
C ILE A 132 10.82 9.74 7.15
N PRO A 133 12.06 9.20 7.20
CA PRO A 133 13.25 10.01 6.93
C PRO A 133 13.24 10.64 5.53
N ASP A 134 12.79 9.89 4.52
CA ASP A 134 12.78 10.32 3.12
C ASP A 134 11.63 11.29 2.80
N ARG A 135 10.64 11.38 3.70
CA ARG A 135 9.48 12.27 3.58
C ARG A 135 9.52 13.50 4.48
N ARG A 136 10.70 13.77 5.06
CA ARG A 136 10.88 14.79 6.10
C ARG A 136 10.37 16.17 5.67
N GLU A 137 10.79 16.68 4.53
CA GLU A 137 10.40 18.01 4.03
C GLU A 137 8.89 18.14 3.89
N TRP A 138 8.25 17.14 3.27
CA TRP A 138 6.80 17.09 3.14
C TRP A 138 6.07 17.07 4.50
N MET A 139 6.63 16.35 5.48
CA MET A 139 6.06 16.28 6.83
C MET A 139 6.20 17.61 7.56
N ASP A 140 7.36 18.27 7.47
CA ASP A 140 7.63 19.55 8.11
C ASP A 140 6.67 20.64 7.64
N GLU A 141 6.35 20.70 6.35
CA GLU A 141 5.34 21.62 5.79
C GLU A 141 3.97 21.38 6.43
N ARG A 142 3.53 20.13 6.51
CA ARG A 142 2.23 19.77 7.09
C ARG A 142 2.13 20.09 8.58
N LEU A 143 3.18 19.75 9.31
CA LEU A 143 3.26 20.01 10.75
C LEU A 143 3.29 21.52 11.06
N ALA A 144 3.97 22.32 10.22
CA ALA A 144 3.96 23.79 10.33
C ALA A 144 2.56 24.38 10.12
N ASP A 145 1.75 23.76 9.27
CA ASP A 145 0.36 24.15 9.03
C ASP A 145 -0.61 23.67 10.14
N GLY A 146 -0.11 23.10 11.22
CA GLY A 146 -0.93 22.58 12.31
C GLY A 146 -1.64 21.25 11.98
N VAL A 147 -1.11 20.48 11.04
CA VAL A 147 -1.60 19.14 10.75
C VAL A 147 -0.89 18.15 11.67
N ARG A 148 -1.64 17.32 12.40
CA ARG A 148 -1.10 16.12 13.04
C ARG A 148 -0.99 15.03 11.99
N LEU A 149 0.14 14.33 11.92
CA LEU A 149 0.33 13.25 10.98
C LEU A 149 0.22 11.90 11.69
N CYS A 150 -0.53 10.98 11.10
CA CYS A 150 -0.58 9.59 11.51
C CYS A 150 0.01 8.75 10.36
N VAL A 151 1.30 8.42 10.45
CA VAL A 151 1.97 7.55 9.48
C VAL A 151 1.69 6.12 9.87
N PHE A 152 0.96 5.42 9.02
CA PHE A 152 0.37 4.12 9.32
C PHE A 152 1.14 2.99 8.64
N ASP A 153 1.45 1.94 9.41
CA ASP A 153 2.01 0.69 8.90
C ASP A 153 0.88 -0.31 8.63
N ALA A 154 0.50 -0.44 7.38
CA ALA A 154 -0.46 -1.46 6.98
C ALA A 154 0.11 -2.88 7.17
N ARG A 155 -0.74 -3.90 7.09
CA ARG A 155 -0.36 -5.31 7.21
C ARG A 155 0.82 -5.65 6.28
N GLY A 156 1.90 -6.17 6.85
CA GLY A 156 3.11 -6.59 6.13
C GLY A 156 4.02 -5.46 5.69
N ILE A 157 3.77 -4.21 6.12
CA ILE A 157 4.54 -3.02 5.75
C ILE A 157 5.17 -2.41 7.01
N GLY A 158 6.27 -1.69 6.85
CA GLY A 158 6.93 -0.95 7.92
C GLY A 158 7.35 -1.81 9.11
N ALA A 159 6.97 -1.43 10.30
CA ALA A 159 7.33 -2.12 11.54
C ALA A 159 6.66 -3.49 11.70
N VAL A 160 5.55 -3.76 10.99
CA VAL A 160 4.82 -5.04 11.04
C VAL A 160 5.12 -5.96 9.86
N ARG A 161 6.15 -5.66 9.07
CA ARG A 161 6.61 -6.53 7.98
C ARG A 161 7.17 -7.85 8.53
N THR A 162 6.92 -8.93 7.81
CA THR A 162 7.55 -10.22 8.12
C THR A 162 9.06 -10.10 7.91
N ARG A 163 9.84 -10.45 8.93
CA ARG A 163 11.30 -10.56 8.78
C ARG A 163 11.61 -11.95 8.22
N THR A 164 12.46 -12.01 7.20
CA THR A 164 13.09 -13.26 6.81
C THR A 164 13.99 -13.72 7.96
N PHE A 165 13.71 -14.90 8.51
CA PHE A 165 14.63 -15.54 9.42
C PHE A 165 15.81 -16.06 8.57
N ASN A 166 16.99 -15.55 8.81
CA ASN A 166 18.25 -16.14 8.30
C ASN A 166 18.71 -17.23 9.24
#